data_4c050905c99cc984785eec320cdcac85
#
_entry.id   4c050905c99cc984785eec320cdcac85
#
_cell.length_a   1.000
_cell.length_b   1.000
_cell.length_c   1.000
_cell.angle_alpha   90.00
_cell.angle_beta   90.00
_cell.angle_gamma   90.00
#
_symmetry.space_group_name_H-M   'P 1'
#
loop_
_entity.id
_entity.type
_entity.pdbx_description
1 polymer ?
#
loop_
_entity_poly.entity_id
_entity_poly.type
_entity_poly.pdbx_seq_one_letter_code
_entity_poly.pdbx_strand_id
1 'polypeptide(L)'
;MEFVRSSFLKLFTTEFSSSPIAATHNVSACPQLSDDKSHLINLPVTDEEIKHAIWSLKAFKSPKPDGLHASFYQRFWLVVGRSVIEEIKNIFRDRKIPLTLNQTHIVLIPKIKGLESIGSFRPISLYNMVYKVITKIIVARIRPLLDKLVSPFQSAFVSRRKVVDNAVIAQEIIHTISRKKGKVRYMVIKIDLEKAYDRLEWSFIREALHAANFPSDLIQLIMSCVSSATTSILFNGGALEHFLPSKGIR
;
A
#
# COMPACT_ATOMS: atom_id res chain seq x y z
N MET A 1 10.97 22.97 -12.37
CA MET A 1 10.62 21.55 -12.61
C MET A 1 11.58 20.61 -11.89
N GLU A 2 12.87 20.84 -11.97
CA GLU A 2 13.91 20.04 -11.30
C GLU A 2 13.77 20.00 -9.76
N PHE A 3 13.43 21.14 -9.14
CA PHE A 3 13.17 21.23 -7.71
C PHE A 3 12.04 20.30 -7.23
N VAL A 4 10.96 20.18 -7.99
CA VAL A 4 9.83 19.28 -7.66
C VAL A 4 10.29 17.83 -7.73
N ARG A 5 10.98 17.46 -8.83
CA ARG A 5 11.51 16.10 -9.01
C ARG A 5 12.51 15.73 -7.91
N SER A 6 13.47 16.59 -7.61
CA SER A 6 14.51 16.34 -6.60
C SER A 6 13.92 16.19 -5.18
N SER A 7 12.90 16.99 -4.85
CA SER A 7 12.21 16.88 -3.54
C SER A 7 11.52 15.54 -3.36
N PHE A 8 10.87 15.01 -4.41
CA PHE A 8 10.23 13.69 -4.35
C PHE A 8 11.27 12.56 -4.44
N LEU A 9 12.30 12.71 -5.25
CA LEU A 9 13.40 11.75 -5.28
C LEU A 9 14.01 11.57 -3.89
N LYS A 10 14.32 12.66 -3.20
CA LYS A 10 14.82 12.61 -1.81
C LYS A 10 13.86 11.93 -0.85
N LEU A 11 12.55 12.19 -0.98
CA LEU A 11 11.54 11.56 -0.12
C LEU A 11 11.51 10.04 -0.29
N PHE A 12 11.69 9.53 -1.52
CA PHE A 12 11.56 8.12 -1.87
C PHE A 12 12.88 7.38 -2.04
N THR A 13 14.01 8.01 -1.71
CA THR A 13 15.32 7.36 -1.66
C THR A 13 15.66 7.03 -0.22
N THR A 14 16.06 5.76 0.03
CA THR A 14 16.52 5.37 1.35
C THR A 14 17.85 6.03 1.69
N GLU A 15 18.00 6.45 2.94
CA GLU A 15 19.25 6.98 3.51
C GLU A 15 20.05 5.87 4.23
N PHE A 16 19.47 4.68 4.35
CA PHE A 16 20.13 3.55 5.00
C PHE A 16 20.98 2.77 3.99
N SER A 17 22.28 2.74 4.25
CA SER A 17 23.27 2.00 3.46
C SER A 17 23.35 0.51 3.79
N SER A 18 22.76 0.08 4.89
CA SER A 18 22.67 -1.32 5.31
C SER A 18 21.23 -1.64 5.68
N SER A 19 20.84 -2.92 5.60
CA SER A 19 19.57 -3.38 6.14
C SER A 19 19.36 -2.74 7.52
N PRO A 20 18.17 -2.15 7.77
CA PRO A 20 17.91 -1.58 9.08
C PRO A 20 18.30 -2.63 10.09
N ILE A 21 19.13 -2.22 11.04
CA ILE A 21 19.53 -3.05 12.18
C ILE A 21 18.28 -3.77 12.61
N ALA A 22 18.39 -5.06 12.68
CA ALA A 22 17.35 -5.93 13.19
C ALA A 22 16.78 -5.34 14.48
N ALA A 23 15.85 -4.40 14.33
CA ALA A 23 14.89 -4.06 15.36
C ALA A 23 13.94 -5.26 15.55
N THR A 24 14.49 -6.42 15.24
CA THR A 24 13.88 -7.75 15.28
C THR A 24 13.63 -8.24 16.70
N HIS A 25 14.01 -7.46 17.70
CA HIS A 25 13.88 -7.93 19.08
C HIS A 25 12.45 -8.17 19.55
N ASN A 26 11.42 -7.78 18.78
CA ASN A 26 10.02 -8.02 19.15
C ASN A 26 9.12 -8.51 18.00
N VAL A 27 9.65 -8.81 16.84
CA VAL A 27 8.82 -9.32 15.71
C VAL A 27 8.35 -10.75 16.01
N SER A 28 9.06 -11.50 16.84
CA SER A 28 8.66 -12.84 17.30
C SER A 28 7.38 -12.88 18.13
N ALA A 29 6.92 -11.74 18.65
CA ALA A 29 5.65 -11.62 19.38
C ALA A 29 4.46 -11.24 18.48
N CYS A 30 4.65 -11.10 17.16
CA CYS A 30 3.58 -10.79 16.24
C CYS A 30 2.68 -12.02 16.01
N PRO A 31 1.36 -11.82 15.92
CA PRO A 31 0.45 -12.90 15.53
C PRO A 31 0.84 -13.45 14.15
N GLN A 32 0.85 -14.77 14.02
CA GLN A 32 1.23 -15.48 12.81
C GLN A 32 0.04 -16.14 12.13
N LEU A 33 0.11 -16.31 10.83
CA LEU A 33 -0.81 -17.14 10.08
C LEU A 33 -0.56 -18.61 10.39
N SER A 34 -1.63 -19.38 10.54
CA SER A 34 -1.52 -20.84 10.55
C SER A 34 -1.12 -21.34 9.16
N ASP A 35 -0.46 -22.50 9.10
CA ASP A 35 0.02 -23.08 7.84
C ASP A 35 -1.11 -23.30 6.83
N ASP A 36 -2.29 -23.73 7.27
CA ASP A 36 -3.47 -23.86 6.40
C ASP A 36 -3.84 -22.55 5.72
N LYS A 37 -3.82 -21.43 6.48
CA LYS A 37 -4.16 -20.11 5.93
C LYS A 37 -3.05 -19.59 5.03
N SER A 38 -1.80 -19.82 5.40
CA SER A 38 -0.63 -19.51 4.60
C SER A 38 -0.71 -20.24 3.26
N HIS A 39 -1.09 -21.51 3.25
CA HIS A 39 -1.32 -22.29 2.02
C HIS A 39 -2.47 -21.71 1.18
N LEU A 40 -3.62 -21.43 1.80
CA LEU A 40 -4.82 -20.94 1.09
C LEU A 40 -4.59 -19.62 0.34
N ILE A 41 -3.86 -18.67 0.94
CA ILE A 41 -3.59 -17.38 0.28
C ILE A 41 -2.58 -17.48 -0.87
N ASN A 42 -1.85 -18.59 -0.95
CA ASN A 42 -0.84 -18.85 -1.99
C ASN A 42 -1.36 -19.69 -3.16
N LEU A 43 -2.60 -20.12 -3.14
CA LEU A 43 -3.20 -20.89 -4.23
C LEU A 43 -3.10 -20.15 -5.56
N PRO A 44 -3.02 -20.87 -6.69
CA PRO A 44 -3.07 -20.26 -8.03
C PRO A 44 -4.28 -19.32 -8.16
N VAL A 45 -4.11 -18.23 -8.90
CA VAL A 45 -5.20 -17.29 -9.16
C VAL A 45 -6.17 -17.87 -10.18
N THR A 46 -7.47 -17.75 -9.91
CA THR A 46 -8.52 -18.24 -10.81
C THR A 46 -9.04 -17.16 -11.76
N ASP A 47 -9.69 -17.59 -12.84
CA ASP A 47 -10.30 -16.67 -13.81
C ASP A 47 -11.41 -15.83 -13.16
N GLU A 48 -12.15 -16.45 -12.23
CA GLU A 48 -13.22 -15.81 -11.47
C GLU A 48 -12.68 -14.72 -10.55
N GLU A 49 -11.55 -14.96 -9.84
CA GLU A 49 -10.90 -13.94 -9.01
C GLU A 49 -10.48 -12.73 -9.85
N ILE A 50 -9.86 -12.98 -11.02
CA ILE A 50 -9.43 -11.93 -11.94
C ILE A 50 -10.63 -11.13 -12.44
N LYS A 51 -11.65 -11.81 -12.93
CA LYS A 51 -12.88 -11.19 -13.42
C LYS A 51 -13.55 -10.37 -12.31
N HIS A 52 -13.74 -10.96 -11.13
CA HIS A 52 -14.33 -10.28 -9.98
C HIS A 52 -13.53 -9.02 -9.58
N ALA A 53 -12.19 -9.10 -9.57
CA ALA A 53 -11.34 -7.95 -9.27
C ALA A 53 -11.56 -6.80 -10.28
N ILE A 54 -11.66 -7.09 -11.58
CA ILE A 54 -11.91 -6.10 -12.64
C ILE A 54 -13.29 -5.46 -12.47
N TRP A 55 -14.35 -6.26 -12.26
CA TRP A 55 -15.73 -5.75 -12.11
C TRP A 55 -15.92 -4.95 -10.82
N SER A 56 -15.15 -5.23 -9.79
CA SER A 56 -15.17 -4.46 -8.54
C SER A 56 -14.48 -3.10 -8.62
N LEU A 57 -13.81 -2.78 -9.74
CA LEU A 57 -13.22 -1.46 -9.98
C LEU A 57 -14.25 -0.50 -10.57
N LYS A 58 -14.25 0.74 -10.08
CA LYS A 58 -15.14 1.78 -10.63
C LYS A 58 -14.77 2.09 -12.07
N ALA A 59 -15.78 2.08 -12.95
CA ALA A 59 -15.64 2.18 -14.40
C ALA A 59 -14.86 3.42 -14.85
N PHE A 60 -15.24 4.59 -14.33
CA PHE A 60 -14.65 5.87 -14.72
C PHE A 60 -13.88 6.47 -13.54
N LYS A 61 -12.58 6.45 -13.61
CA LYS A 61 -11.64 7.13 -12.71
C LYS A 61 -10.58 7.86 -13.54
N SER A 62 -9.79 8.72 -12.90
CA SER A 62 -8.72 9.48 -13.55
C SER A 62 -7.89 8.61 -14.52
N PRO A 63 -7.51 9.17 -15.68
CA PRO A 63 -6.65 8.50 -16.65
C PRO A 63 -5.38 7.98 -15.97
N LYS A 64 -4.87 6.86 -16.46
CA LYS A 64 -3.69 6.17 -15.96
C LYS A 64 -2.53 6.35 -16.94
N PRO A 65 -1.29 5.88 -16.62
CA PRO A 65 -0.20 5.95 -17.57
C PRO A 65 -0.52 5.33 -18.95
N ASP A 66 -1.29 4.23 -18.98
CA ASP A 66 -1.74 3.54 -20.19
C ASP A 66 -2.97 4.18 -20.87
N GLY A 67 -3.56 5.22 -20.28
CA GLY A 67 -4.78 5.87 -20.78
C GLY A 67 -6.06 5.03 -20.64
N LEU A 68 -6.00 3.78 -20.14
CA LEU A 68 -7.12 2.87 -20.11
C LEU A 68 -7.90 2.94 -18.78
N HIS A 69 -9.22 2.95 -18.87
CA HIS A 69 -10.14 2.89 -17.75
C HIS A 69 -10.63 1.47 -17.48
N ALA A 70 -11.15 1.20 -16.28
CA ALA A 70 -11.77 -0.08 -15.97
C ALA A 70 -12.94 -0.41 -16.92
N SER A 71 -13.69 0.60 -17.33
CA SER A 71 -14.79 0.48 -18.29
C SER A 71 -14.37 -0.12 -19.64
N PHE A 72 -13.14 0.15 -20.11
CA PHE A 72 -12.63 -0.47 -21.34
C PHE A 72 -12.57 -1.99 -21.19
N TYR A 73 -11.93 -2.50 -20.12
CA TYR A 73 -11.81 -3.94 -19.88
C TYR A 73 -13.17 -4.59 -19.62
N GLN A 74 -14.07 -3.92 -18.90
CA GLN A 74 -15.42 -4.42 -18.64
C GLN A 74 -16.25 -4.51 -19.92
N ARG A 75 -16.20 -3.49 -20.79
CA ARG A 75 -16.97 -3.42 -22.02
C ARG A 75 -16.46 -4.38 -23.10
N PHE A 76 -15.14 -4.48 -23.24
CA PHE A 76 -14.50 -5.27 -24.29
C PHE A 76 -13.98 -6.62 -23.77
N TRP A 77 -14.55 -7.12 -22.67
CA TRP A 77 -14.07 -8.34 -22.01
C TRP A 77 -14.00 -9.56 -22.93
N LEU A 78 -14.95 -9.73 -23.83
CA LEU A 78 -14.97 -10.83 -24.80
C LEU A 78 -13.75 -10.82 -25.74
N VAL A 79 -13.16 -9.64 -25.96
CA VAL A 79 -11.99 -9.47 -26.83
C VAL A 79 -10.70 -9.56 -26.04
N VAL A 80 -10.58 -8.81 -24.94
CA VAL A 80 -9.31 -8.65 -24.20
C VAL A 80 -9.18 -9.58 -23.00
N GLY A 81 -10.27 -10.20 -22.55
CA GLY A 81 -10.31 -10.92 -21.28
C GLY A 81 -9.32 -12.06 -21.20
N ARG A 82 -9.18 -12.85 -22.29
CA ARG A 82 -8.24 -13.97 -22.34
C ARG A 82 -6.80 -13.52 -22.15
N SER A 83 -6.35 -12.50 -22.87
CA SER A 83 -4.99 -11.98 -22.75
C SER A 83 -4.71 -11.39 -21.37
N VAL A 84 -5.70 -10.70 -20.78
CA VAL A 84 -5.57 -10.16 -19.40
C VAL A 84 -5.47 -11.27 -18.37
N ILE A 85 -6.27 -12.33 -18.51
CA ILE A 85 -6.23 -13.50 -17.61
C ILE A 85 -4.87 -14.19 -17.70
N GLU A 86 -4.39 -14.45 -18.92
CA GLU A 86 -3.10 -15.11 -19.17
C GLU A 86 -1.94 -14.29 -18.57
N GLU A 87 -1.93 -12.98 -18.80
CA GLU A 87 -0.91 -12.08 -18.25
C GLU A 87 -0.91 -12.07 -16.71
N ILE A 88 -2.07 -11.96 -16.09
CA ILE A 88 -2.17 -11.95 -14.61
C ILE A 88 -1.75 -13.31 -14.05
N LYS A 89 -2.17 -14.43 -14.66
CA LYS A 89 -1.74 -15.77 -14.24
C LYS A 89 -0.24 -15.95 -14.35
N ASN A 90 0.38 -15.46 -15.41
CA ASN A 90 1.84 -15.48 -15.59
C ASN A 90 2.53 -14.69 -14.46
N ILE A 91 2.07 -13.49 -14.15
CA ILE A 91 2.62 -12.67 -13.06
C ILE A 91 2.50 -13.39 -11.71
N PHE A 92 1.36 -14.01 -11.42
CA PHE A 92 1.20 -14.79 -10.18
C PHE A 92 2.09 -16.04 -10.14
N ARG A 93 2.31 -16.72 -11.27
CA ARG A 93 3.20 -17.86 -11.38
C ARG A 93 4.66 -17.44 -11.23
N ASP A 94 5.09 -16.41 -11.95
CA ASP A 94 6.48 -15.96 -12.04
C ASP A 94 6.89 -15.05 -10.88
N ARG A 95 5.91 -14.63 -10.04
CA ARG A 95 6.10 -13.73 -8.88
C ARG A 95 6.77 -12.41 -9.22
N LYS A 96 6.64 -11.96 -10.46
CA LYS A 96 7.31 -10.78 -10.97
C LYS A 96 6.37 -9.95 -11.85
N ILE A 97 6.31 -8.64 -11.57
CA ILE A 97 5.55 -7.70 -12.40
C ILE A 97 6.48 -7.11 -13.46
N PRO A 98 6.11 -7.16 -14.75
CA PRO A 98 6.83 -6.47 -15.82
C PRO A 98 6.92 -4.95 -15.54
N LEU A 99 8.09 -4.37 -15.82
CA LEU A 99 8.32 -2.93 -15.62
C LEU A 99 7.32 -2.06 -16.41
N THR A 100 6.90 -2.52 -17.58
CA THR A 100 5.91 -1.83 -18.42
C THR A 100 4.54 -1.72 -17.76
N LEU A 101 4.17 -2.67 -16.91
CA LEU A 101 2.91 -2.66 -16.16
C LEU A 101 2.98 -1.89 -14.84
N ASN A 102 4.17 -1.72 -14.28
CA ASN A 102 4.37 -1.02 -13.00
C ASN A 102 4.88 0.43 -13.18
N GLN A 103 4.34 1.11 -14.18
CA GLN A 103 4.54 2.54 -14.34
C GLN A 103 3.52 3.31 -13.51
N THR A 104 4.00 4.34 -12.81
CA THR A 104 3.19 5.15 -11.90
C THR A 104 3.37 6.63 -12.20
N HIS A 105 2.25 7.34 -12.35
CA HIS A 105 2.24 8.79 -12.36
C HIS A 105 1.77 9.33 -11.01
N ILE A 106 2.51 10.28 -10.46
CA ILE A 106 2.11 11.01 -9.25
C ILE A 106 1.48 12.33 -9.67
N VAL A 107 0.23 12.53 -9.26
CA VAL A 107 -0.48 13.81 -9.38
C VAL A 107 -0.43 14.52 -8.04
N LEU A 108 -0.13 15.82 -8.07
CA LEU A 108 -0.05 16.65 -6.88
C LEU A 108 -1.39 17.38 -6.68
N ILE A 109 -2.11 17.03 -5.60
CA ILE A 109 -3.38 17.68 -5.26
C ILE A 109 -3.16 18.64 -4.10
N PRO A 110 -3.55 19.92 -4.24
CA PRO A 110 -3.41 20.91 -3.18
C PRO A 110 -4.25 20.54 -1.94
N LYS A 111 -3.69 20.68 -0.74
CA LYS A 111 -4.42 20.52 0.52
C LYS A 111 -5.25 21.76 0.89
N ILE A 112 -4.75 22.93 0.51
CA ILE A 112 -5.34 24.25 0.80
C ILE A 112 -5.18 25.16 -0.44
N LYS A 113 -5.87 26.26 -0.48
CA LYS A 113 -5.69 27.30 -1.52
C LYS A 113 -4.45 28.17 -1.16
N GLY A 114 -3.75 28.70 -2.18
CA GLY A 114 -2.61 29.61 -1.97
C GLY A 114 -1.34 28.92 -1.47
N LEU A 115 -0.82 27.95 -2.24
CA LEU A 115 0.27 27.08 -1.82
C LEU A 115 1.66 27.64 -2.17
N GLU A 116 2.55 27.70 -1.20
CA GLU A 116 3.94 28.14 -1.36
C GLU A 116 4.96 26.99 -1.24
N SER A 117 4.55 25.80 -0.78
CA SER A 117 5.46 24.67 -0.56
C SER A 117 4.96 23.35 -1.11
N ILE A 118 5.88 22.46 -1.54
CA ILE A 118 5.58 21.10 -1.99
C ILE A 118 4.93 20.24 -0.88
N GLY A 119 5.27 20.49 0.38
CA GLY A 119 4.66 19.81 1.53
C GLY A 119 3.15 20.03 1.67
N SER A 120 2.64 21.09 1.06
CA SER A 120 1.21 21.42 1.03
C SER A 120 0.41 20.65 -0.02
N PHE A 121 1.05 19.79 -0.83
CA PHE A 121 0.37 18.91 -1.77
C PHE A 121 0.21 17.51 -1.21
N ARG A 122 -0.84 16.82 -1.67
CA ARG A 122 -1.03 15.36 -1.48
C ARG A 122 -0.61 14.66 -2.76
N PRO A 123 0.44 13.81 -2.74
CA PRO A 123 0.75 12.98 -3.88
C PRO A 123 -0.30 11.87 -4.02
N ILE A 124 -0.89 11.75 -5.21
CA ILE A 124 -1.79 10.65 -5.56
C ILE A 124 -1.19 9.87 -6.70
N SER A 125 -1.01 8.58 -6.49
CA SER A 125 -0.43 7.68 -7.48
C SER A 125 -1.49 7.09 -8.41
N LEU A 126 -1.22 7.14 -9.70
CA LEU A 126 -2.02 6.56 -10.77
C LEU A 126 -1.28 5.36 -11.35
N TYR A 127 -1.86 4.19 -11.23
CA TYR A 127 -1.30 2.91 -11.68
C TYR A 127 -2.06 2.37 -12.87
N ASN A 128 -1.40 1.57 -13.69
CA ASN A 128 -2.03 0.81 -14.76
C ASN A 128 -3.13 -0.11 -14.25
N MET A 129 -4.07 -0.44 -15.14
CA MET A 129 -5.25 -1.22 -14.76
C MET A 129 -4.88 -2.62 -14.30
N VAL A 130 -4.03 -3.31 -15.05
CA VAL A 130 -3.58 -4.69 -14.72
C VAL A 130 -2.91 -4.72 -13.34
N TYR A 131 -2.04 -3.75 -13.04
CA TYR A 131 -1.43 -3.62 -11.72
C TYR A 131 -2.48 -3.50 -10.60
N LYS A 132 -3.52 -2.69 -10.81
CA LYS A 132 -4.62 -2.57 -9.82
C LYS A 132 -5.39 -3.86 -9.62
N VAL A 133 -5.57 -4.66 -10.66
CA VAL A 133 -6.22 -5.97 -10.55
C VAL A 133 -5.37 -6.91 -9.69
N ILE A 134 -4.06 -6.99 -9.95
CA ILE A 134 -3.12 -7.83 -9.18
C ILE A 134 -3.16 -7.46 -7.69
N THR A 135 -2.95 -6.18 -7.39
CA THR A 135 -2.96 -5.71 -5.99
C THR A 135 -4.32 -5.92 -5.32
N LYS A 136 -5.42 -5.82 -6.06
CA LYS A 136 -6.76 -6.06 -5.55
C LYS A 136 -7.02 -7.52 -5.21
N ILE A 137 -6.52 -8.46 -6.01
CA ILE A 137 -6.56 -9.89 -5.71
C ILE A 137 -5.77 -10.18 -4.43
N ILE A 138 -4.53 -9.68 -4.33
CA ILE A 138 -3.71 -9.83 -3.13
C ILE A 138 -4.44 -9.30 -1.89
N VAL A 139 -5.00 -8.08 -1.97
CA VAL A 139 -5.77 -7.49 -0.87
C VAL A 139 -7.01 -8.32 -0.53
N ALA A 140 -7.73 -8.85 -1.51
CA ALA A 140 -8.91 -9.67 -1.28
C ALA A 140 -8.58 -10.96 -0.50
N ARG A 141 -7.42 -11.57 -0.78
CA ARG A 141 -6.93 -12.76 -0.09
C ARG A 141 -6.44 -12.47 1.34
N ILE A 142 -5.75 -11.34 1.54
CA ILE A 142 -5.18 -10.97 2.85
C ILE A 142 -6.23 -10.39 3.80
N ARG A 143 -7.18 -9.62 3.29
CA ARG A 143 -8.16 -8.86 4.09
C ARG A 143 -8.89 -9.69 5.17
N PRO A 144 -9.37 -10.92 4.91
CA PRO A 144 -10.05 -11.74 5.93
C PRO A 144 -9.16 -12.17 7.09
N LEU A 145 -7.83 -12.08 6.91
CA LEU A 145 -6.85 -12.53 7.89
C LEU A 145 -6.39 -11.41 8.83
N LEU A 146 -6.62 -10.14 8.44
CA LEU A 146 -6.13 -8.96 9.17
C LEU A 146 -6.64 -8.89 10.61
N ASP A 147 -7.86 -9.34 10.88
CA ASP A 147 -8.42 -9.33 12.24
C ASP A 147 -7.59 -10.13 13.24
N LYS A 148 -6.88 -11.16 12.77
CA LYS A 148 -6.02 -12.02 13.60
C LYS A 148 -4.57 -11.56 13.64
N LEU A 149 -4.10 -10.87 12.58
CA LEU A 149 -2.73 -10.42 12.44
C LEU A 149 -2.49 -9.04 13.05
N VAL A 150 -3.53 -8.21 13.09
CA VAL A 150 -3.39 -6.81 13.48
C VAL A 150 -3.98 -6.60 14.88
N SER A 151 -3.21 -5.93 15.75
CA SER A 151 -3.64 -5.58 17.10
C SER A 151 -5.07 -5.07 17.15
N PRO A 152 -5.89 -5.45 18.16
CA PRO A 152 -7.27 -4.98 18.30
C PRO A 152 -7.37 -3.46 18.45
N PHE A 153 -6.30 -2.79 18.88
CA PHE A 153 -6.25 -1.33 19.00
C PHE A 153 -6.06 -0.60 17.66
N GLN A 154 -5.66 -1.30 16.60
CA GLN A 154 -5.57 -0.72 15.26
C GLN A 154 -6.93 -0.78 14.57
N SER A 155 -7.54 0.37 14.30
CA SER A 155 -8.85 0.43 13.65
C SER A 155 -8.77 0.76 12.14
N ALA A 156 -7.77 1.53 11.72
CA ALA A 156 -7.63 1.92 10.32
C ALA A 156 -7.28 0.72 9.43
N PHE A 157 -7.93 0.63 8.24
CA PHE A 157 -7.72 -0.39 7.19
C PHE A 157 -8.08 -1.84 7.56
N VAL A 158 -8.56 -2.10 8.77
CA VAL A 158 -9.07 -3.41 9.18
C VAL A 158 -10.60 -3.41 9.06
N SER A 159 -11.15 -4.42 8.37
CA SER A 159 -12.60 -4.51 8.13
C SER A 159 -13.36 -4.58 9.45
N ARG A 160 -14.56 -3.97 9.49
CA ARG A 160 -15.46 -3.92 10.64
C ARG A 160 -14.98 -3.11 11.85
N ARG A 161 -13.75 -2.60 11.88
CA ARG A 161 -13.26 -1.72 12.95
C ARG A 161 -13.57 -0.26 12.63
N LYS A 162 -13.99 0.49 13.65
CA LYS A 162 -14.35 1.91 13.51
C LYS A 162 -13.33 2.79 14.23
N VAL A 163 -12.85 3.83 13.56
CA VAL A 163 -11.91 4.81 14.16
C VAL A 163 -12.55 5.54 15.35
N VAL A 164 -13.88 5.70 15.31
CA VAL A 164 -14.65 6.35 16.41
C VAL A 164 -14.48 5.59 17.73
N ASP A 165 -14.40 4.26 17.71
CA ASP A 165 -14.25 3.45 18.93
C ASP A 165 -12.93 3.80 19.65
N ASN A 166 -11.85 3.95 18.90
CA ASN A 166 -10.55 4.38 19.47
C ASN A 166 -10.59 5.82 19.99
N ALA A 167 -11.33 6.71 19.33
CA ALA A 167 -11.49 8.08 19.79
C ALA A 167 -12.25 8.14 21.12
N VAL A 168 -13.30 7.33 21.30
CA VAL A 168 -14.04 7.23 22.56
C VAL A 168 -13.13 6.69 23.67
N ILE A 169 -12.38 5.60 23.41
CA ILE A 169 -11.44 5.06 24.40
C ILE A 169 -10.40 6.10 24.81
N ALA A 170 -9.85 6.85 23.85
CA ALA A 170 -8.89 7.91 24.16
C ALA A 170 -9.50 9.03 25.01
N GLN A 171 -10.74 9.44 24.74
CA GLN A 171 -11.47 10.43 25.53
C GLN A 171 -11.71 9.94 26.95
N GLU A 172 -12.13 8.70 27.14
CA GLU A 172 -12.34 8.09 28.47
C GLU A 172 -11.04 8.01 29.27
N ILE A 173 -9.93 7.64 28.64
CA ILE A 173 -8.61 7.62 29.28
C ILE A 173 -8.22 9.03 29.74
N ILE A 174 -8.32 10.03 28.87
CA ILE A 174 -7.98 11.42 29.19
C ILE A 174 -8.88 11.94 30.33
N HIS A 175 -10.18 11.69 30.26
CA HIS A 175 -11.13 12.09 31.29
C HIS A 175 -10.82 11.43 32.64
N THR A 176 -10.51 10.14 32.65
CA THR A 176 -10.14 9.40 33.86
C THR A 176 -8.85 9.96 34.48
N ILE A 177 -7.82 10.21 33.64
CA ILE A 177 -6.54 10.77 34.10
C ILE A 177 -6.74 12.19 34.68
N SER A 178 -7.54 13.02 34.02
CA SER A 178 -7.76 14.43 34.48
C SER A 178 -8.47 14.52 35.82
N ARG A 179 -9.28 13.51 36.18
CA ARG A 179 -10.01 13.47 37.48
C ARG A 179 -9.28 12.72 38.57
N LYS A 180 -8.21 12.01 38.25
CA LYS A 180 -7.49 11.20 39.24
C LYS A 180 -6.74 12.09 40.23
N LYS A 181 -7.06 11.92 41.52
CA LYS A 181 -6.40 12.55 42.63
C LYS A 181 -5.36 11.61 43.22
N GLY A 182 -4.25 12.13 43.74
CA GLY A 182 -3.20 11.34 44.39
C GLY A 182 -1.79 11.79 44.03
N LYS A 183 -0.80 11.08 44.58
CA LYS A 183 0.64 11.41 44.39
C LYS A 183 1.17 10.94 43.01
N VAL A 184 0.50 9.95 42.37
CA VAL A 184 0.93 9.42 41.05
C VAL A 184 0.42 10.35 39.95
N ARG A 185 1.33 10.76 39.10
CA ARG A 185 1.04 11.59 37.91
C ARG A 185 1.01 10.68 36.68
N TYR A 186 0.15 11.02 35.72
CA TYR A 186 0.01 10.33 34.44
C TYR A 186 0.32 11.28 33.31
N MET A 187 0.88 10.75 32.22
CA MET A 187 1.18 11.50 31.02
C MET A 187 0.62 10.75 29.82
N VAL A 188 0.01 11.47 28.88
CA VAL A 188 -0.44 10.95 27.59
C VAL A 188 0.46 11.54 26.51
N ILE A 189 1.06 10.67 25.70
CA ILE A 189 1.91 11.08 24.58
C ILE A 189 1.17 10.72 23.28
N LYS A 190 0.89 11.74 22.44
CA LYS A 190 0.37 11.56 21.10
C LYS A 190 1.52 11.61 20.11
N ILE A 191 1.72 10.51 19.37
CA ILE A 191 2.74 10.41 18.34
C ILE A 191 2.06 10.49 16.97
N ASP A 192 2.56 11.36 16.09
CA ASP A 192 2.13 11.46 14.69
C ASP A 192 3.33 11.21 13.76
N LEU A 193 3.17 10.25 12.84
CA LEU A 193 4.21 9.87 11.89
C LEU A 193 4.01 10.61 10.57
N GLU A 194 4.82 11.64 10.33
CA GLU A 194 4.78 12.39 9.08
C GLU A 194 5.12 11.51 7.89
N LYS A 195 4.22 11.46 6.89
CA LYS A 195 4.40 10.70 5.64
C LYS A 195 4.78 9.23 5.87
N ALA A 196 4.13 8.57 6.84
CA ALA A 196 4.46 7.21 7.28
C ALA A 196 4.59 6.22 6.11
N TYR A 197 3.64 6.25 5.14
CA TYR A 197 3.67 5.36 3.98
C TYR A 197 4.82 5.65 3.03
N ASP A 198 5.19 6.91 2.84
CA ASP A 198 6.27 7.31 1.94
C ASP A 198 7.67 7.00 2.49
N ARG A 199 7.77 6.84 3.82
CA ARG A 199 9.04 6.59 4.54
C ARG A 199 9.26 5.13 4.93
N LEU A 200 8.32 4.26 4.63
CA LEU A 200 8.39 2.84 5.03
C LEU A 200 9.49 2.12 4.24
N GLU A 201 10.46 1.54 4.95
CA GLU A 201 11.57 0.79 4.34
C GLU A 201 11.08 -0.57 3.81
N TRP A 202 11.52 -0.96 2.63
CA TRP A 202 11.09 -2.21 2.00
C TRP A 202 11.63 -3.46 2.69
N SER A 203 12.81 -3.38 3.31
CA SER A 203 13.34 -4.44 4.17
C SER A 203 12.41 -4.73 5.33
N PHE A 204 11.91 -3.69 6.01
CA PHE A 204 10.94 -3.84 7.09
C PHE A 204 9.64 -4.50 6.63
N ILE A 205 9.12 -4.14 5.45
CA ILE A 205 7.91 -4.78 4.89
C ILE A 205 8.15 -6.28 4.71
N ARG A 206 9.28 -6.65 4.13
CA ARG A 206 9.66 -8.05 3.90
C ARG A 206 9.75 -8.83 5.20
N GLU A 207 10.47 -8.30 6.18
CA GLU A 207 10.65 -8.91 7.49
C GLU A 207 9.33 -9.07 8.24
N ALA A 208 8.47 -8.05 8.22
CA ALA A 208 7.15 -8.10 8.85
C ALA A 208 6.25 -9.18 8.23
N LEU A 209 6.28 -9.34 6.91
CA LEU A 209 5.52 -10.39 6.22
C LEU A 209 6.07 -11.80 6.57
N HIS A 210 7.39 -11.98 6.62
CA HIS A 210 8.01 -13.23 7.06
C HIS A 210 7.64 -13.55 8.51
N ALA A 211 7.74 -12.58 9.41
CA ALA A 211 7.39 -12.75 10.82
C ALA A 211 5.91 -13.13 11.02
N ALA A 212 5.03 -12.65 10.16
CA ALA A 212 3.61 -13.01 10.16
C ALA A 212 3.29 -14.35 9.47
N ASN A 213 4.32 -15.14 9.08
CA ASN A 213 4.21 -16.43 8.39
C ASN A 213 3.48 -16.37 7.04
N PHE A 214 3.72 -15.30 6.26
CA PHE A 214 3.26 -15.26 4.86
C PHE A 214 4.11 -16.18 3.98
N PRO A 215 3.50 -16.85 2.95
CA PRO A 215 4.25 -17.69 2.02
C PRO A 215 5.33 -16.88 1.27
N SER A 216 6.52 -17.44 1.12
CA SER A 216 7.64 -16.77 0.45
C SER A 216 7.32 -16.31 -0.97
N ASP A 217 6.55 -17.10 -1.72
CA ASP A 217 6.07 -16.75 -3.05
C ASP A 217 5.18 -15.49 -3.06
N LEU A 218 4.27 -15.40 -2.08
CA LEU A 218 3.40 -14.24 -1.97
C LEU A 218 4.18 -13.02 -1.52
N ILE A 219 5.15 -13.19 -0.61
CA ILE A 219 6.07 -12.12 -0.22
C ILE A 219 6.84 -11.61 -1.44
N GLN A 220 7.38 -12.50 -2.27
CA GLN A 220 8.08 -12.12 -3.49
C GLN A 220 7.19 -11.31 -4.45
N LEU A 221 5.95 -11.73 -4.65
CA LEU A 221 4.98 -11.00 -5.49
C LEU A 221 4.65 -9.62 -4.89
N ILE A 222 4.39 -9.53 -3.59
CA ILE A 222 4.15 -8.25 -2.90
C ILE A 222 5.36 -7.33 -3.04
N MET A 223 6.55 -7.85 -2.82
CA MET A 223 7.78 -7.06 -2.96
C MET A 223 8.01 -6.64 -4.41
N SER A 224 7.68 -7.48 -5.40
CA SER A 224 7.71 -7.09 -6.81
C SER A 224 6.72 -5.94 -7.09
N CYS A 225 5.51 -5.96 -6.50
CA CYS A 225 4.57 -4.84 -6.61
C CYS A 225 5.18 -3.52 -6.09
N VAL A 226 5.86 -3.58 -4.96
CA VAL A 226 6.38 -2.39 -4.26
C VAL A 226 7.66 -1.86 -4.91
N SER A 227 8.63 -2.75 -5.22
CA SER A 227 9.99 -2.36 -5.57
C SER A 227 10.27 -2.18 -7.07
N SER A 228 9.38 -2.66 -7.95
CA SER A 228 9.59 -2.56 -9.40
C SER A 228 8.93 -1.33 -10.04
N ALA A 229 8.34 -0.42 -9.24
CA ALA A 229 7.63 0.73 -9.75
C ALA A 229 8.56 1.79 -10.33
N THR A 230 8.35 2.15 -11.61
CA THR A 230 8.94 3.34 -12.22
C THR A 230 7.99 4.51 -12.03
N THR A 231 8.47 5.60 -11.44
CA THR A 231 7.63 6.72 -11.01
C THR A 231 7.99 7.99 -11.77
N SER A 232 6.97 8.74 -12.21
CA SER A 232 7.12 10.11 -12.70
C SER A 232 6.08 11.03 -12.04
N ILE A 233 6.36 12.32 -12.00
CA ILE A 233 5.46 13.33 -11.44
C ILE A 233 4.79 14.05 -12.59
N LEU A 234 3.44 14.14 -12.55
CA LEU A 234 2.70 14.99 -13.47
C LEU A 234 2.70 16.43 -12.94
N PHE A 235 3.27 17.32 -13.72
CA PHE A 235 3.37 18.74 -13.38
C PHE A 235 3.04 19.60 -14.59
N ASN A 236 2.10 20.53 -14.45
CA ASN A 236 1.63 21.44 -15.51
C ASN A 236 1.28 20.72 -16.84
N GLY A 237 0.60 19.58 -16.75
CA GLY A 237 0.15 18.82 -17.91
C GLY A 237 1.19 17.90 -18.56
N GLY A 238 2.44 17.89 -18.08
CA GLY A 238 3.52 17.01 -18.55
C GLY A 238 4.04 16.07 -17.48
N ALA A 239 4.58 14.91 -17.89
CA ALA A 239 5.29 14.00 -17.00
C ALA A 239 6.76 14.45 -16.90
N LEU A 240 7.25 14.59 -15.67
CA LEU A 240 8.69 14.80 -15.42
C LEU A 240 9.46 13.49 -15.65
N GLU A 241 10.78 13.60 -15.70
CA GLU A 241 11.67 12.45 -15.86
C GLU A 241 11.41 11.37 -14.81
N HIS A 242 11.44 10.12 -15.24
CA HIS A 242 11.20 8.96 -14.37
C HIS A 242 12.31 8.78 -13.34
N PHE A 243 11.92 8.25 -12.18
CA PHE A 243 12.86 7.81 -11.15
C PHE A 243 12.40 6.50 -10.52
N LEU A 244 13.33 5.78 -9.90
CA LEU A 244 13.08 4.54 -9.17
C LEU A 244 13.07 4.84 -7.67
N PRO A 245 11.96 4.66 -6.97
CA PRO A 245 11.92 4.69 -5.51
C PRO A 245 12.79 3.58 -4.92
N SER A 246 13.30 3.78 -3.71
CA SER A 246 13.97 2.73 -2.92
C SER A 246 13.33 2.50 -1.55
N LYS A 247 12.29 3.27 -1.22
CA LYS A 247 11.42 3.09 -0.04
C LYS A 247 10.02 3.61 -0.31
N GLY A 248 9.13 3.41 0.63
CA GLY A 248 7.73 3.83 0.58
C GLY A 248 6.82 2.85 -0.14
N ILE A 249 5.53 2.90 0.21
CA ILE A 249 4.44 2.19 -0.45
C ILE A 249 3.42 3.18 -0.98
N ARG A 250 2.85 2.87 -2.13
CA ARG A 250 1.93 3.77 -2.81
C ARG A 250 0.72 3.02 -3.32
#